data_4011e5e8e8b4e1f8179c6f541ad6f8a4
#
_entry.id   4011e5e8e8b4e1f8179c6f541ad6f8a4
#
_cell.length_a   1.000
_cell.length_b   1.000
_cell.length_c   1.000
_cell.angle_alpha   90.00
_cell.angle_beta   90.00
_cell.angle_gamma   90.00
#
_symmetry.space_group_name_H-M   'P 1'
#
loop_
_entity.id
_entity.type
_entity.pdbx_description
1 polymer ?
#
loop_
_entity_poly.entity_id
_entity_poly.type
_entity_poly.pdbx_seq_one_letter_code
_entity_poly.pdbx_strand_id
1 'polypeptide(L)'
;MVKSGRPFLHYLGTFATKRQRNIVITERSKQDILEAAKIEEVVGEFVALKRRGSNMVGLCPFHPEKTPSFAVSPSKNLFKCFGCGKAGDSVTFLMEHEHLSFPEALRYLAGKFGVEIEEKEWSPE
;
A
#
# COMPACT_ATOMS: atom_id res chain seq x y z
N MET A 1 -8.18 14.76 0.59
CA MET A 1 -8.50 14.28 -0.26
C MET A 1 -9.37 13.24 -0.38
N VAL A 2 -10.39 13.53 -0.55
CA VAL A 2 -11.37 12.65 -0.58
C VAL A 2 -11.36 11.67 -1.62
N LYS A 3 -10.74 11.96 -2.71
CA LYS A 3 -10.77 11.02 -3.70
C LYS A 3 -10.10 9.77 -3.41
N SER A 4 -9.22 9.71 -2.50
CA SER A 4 -8.51 8.48 -2.28
C SER A 4 -9.43 7.39 -1.74
N GLY A 5 -10.49 7.74 -1.10
CA GLY A 5 -11.38 6.72 -0.59
C GLY A 5 -12.47 6.30 -1.53
N ARG A 6 -12.71 7.08 -2.58
CA ARG A 6 -13.77 6.78 -3.42
C ARG A 6 -13.64 5.55 -4.21
N PRO A 7 -12.54 5.33 -4.93
CA PRO A 7 -12.42 4.11 -5.69
C PRO A 7 -12.51 2.89 -4.78
N PHE A 8 -12.04 3.03 -3.56
CA PHE A 8 -12.08 1.93 -2.65
C PHE A 8 -13.50 1.60 -2.24
N LEU A 9 -14.30 2.62 -1.94
CA LEU A 9 -15.68 2.38 -1.59
C LEU A 9 -16.45 1.75 -2.72
N HIS A 10 -16.21 2.22 -3.92
CA HIS A 10 -16.86 1.64 -5.07
C HIS A 10 -16.48 0.18 -5.22
N TYR A 11 -15.22 -0.12 -5.01
CA TYR A 11 -14.75 -1.46 -5.10
C TYR A 11 -15.40 -2.37 -4.05
N LEU A 12 -15.60 -1.87 -2.84
CA LEU A 12 -16.24 -2.67 -1.82
C LEU A 12 -17.65 -3.07 -2.21
N GLY A 13 -18.37 -2.17 -2.86
CA GLY A 13 -19.69 -2.51 -3.33
C GLY A 13 -19.66 -3.64 -4.33
N THR A 14 -18.72 -3.57 -5.25
CA THR A 14 -18.58 -4.62 -6.23
C THR A 14 -18.15 -5.91 -5.58
N PHE A 15 -17.25 -5.82 -4.65
CA PHE A 15 -16.73 -6.98 -3.98
C PHE A 15 -17.84 -7.71 -3.21
N ALA A 16 -18.73 -6.95 -2.61
CA ALA A 16 -19.80 -7.56 -1.84
C ALA A 16 -20.68 -8.47 -2.69
N THR A 17 -20.87 -8.12 -3.95
CA THR A 17 -21.68 -8.95 -4.80
C THR A 17 -20.97 -10.21 -5.24
N LYS A 18 -19.65 -10.26 -5.05
CA LYS A 18 -18.89 -11.44 -5.43
C LYS A 18 -18.39 -12.20 -4.24
N ARG A 19 -18.92 -11.92 -3.09
CA ARG A 19 -18.35 -12.49 -1.88
C ARG A 19 -18.42 -14.00 -1.81
N GLN A 20 -19.23 -14.63 -2.61
CA GLN A 20 -19.30 -16.07 -2.54
C GLN A 20 -18.19 -16.78 -3.24
N ARG A 21 -17.38 -16.06 -3.95
CA ARG A 21 -16.27 -16.67 -4.63
C ARG A 21 -14.99 -16.55 -3.81
N ASN A 22 -14.21 -17.59 -3.82
CA ASN A 22 -12.91 -17.56 -3.15
C ASN A 22 -11.87 -17.15 -4.17
N ILE A 23 -11.71 -15.86 -4.33
CA ILE A 23 -10.79 -15.31 -5.32
C ILE A 23 -9.46 -15.01 -4.67
N VAL A 24 -8.39 -15.46 -5.28
CA VAL A 24 -7.05 -15.16 -4.78
C VAL A 24 -6.26 -14.48 -5.88
N ILE A 25 -5.38 -13.57 -5.49
CA ILE A 25 -4.48 -12.89 -6.39
C ILE A 25 -3.24 -13.76 -6.51
N THR A 26 -2.80 -14.04 -7.74
CA THR A 26 -1.67 -14.94 -7.93
C THR A 26 -0.39 -14.34 -7.38
N GLU A 27 0.57 -15.20 -7.05
CA GLU A 27 1.84 -14.75 -6.54
C GLU A 27 2.55 -13.86 -7.54
N ARG A 28 2.44 -14.18 -8.81
CA ARG A 28 3.07 -13.37 -9.83
C ARG A 28 2.52 -11.96 -9.83
N SER A 29 1.20 -11.81 -9.71
CA SER A 29 0.60 -10.49 -9.67
C SER A 29 1.04 -9.73 -8.43
N LYS A 30 1.16 -10.41 -7.29
CA LYS A 30 1.64 -9.76 -6.08
C LYS A 30 3.05 -9.22 -6.27
N GLN A 31 3.92 -10.02 -6.88
CA GLN A 31 5.28 -9.60 -7.13
C GLN A 31 5.32 -8.40 -8.07
N ASP A 32 4.55 -8.47 -9.16
CA ASP A 32 4.51 -7.38 -10.12
C ASP A 32 4.04 -6.09 -9.47
N ILE A 33 3.05 -6.18 -8.61
CA ILE A 33 2.52 -5.01 -7.94
C ILE A 33 3.58 -4.42 -7.00
N LEU A 34 4.22 -5.28 -6.21
CA LEU A 34 5.21 -4.81 -5.26
C LEU A 34 6.40 -4.17 -5.96
N GLU A 35 6.79 -4.71 -7.10
CA GLU A 35 7.90 -4.14 -7.83
C GLU A 35 7.54 -2.81 -8.48
N ALA A 36 6.31 -2.67 -8.93
CA ALA A 36 5.87 -1.44 -9.57
C ALA A 36 5.55 -0.35 -8.56
N ALA A 37 5.11 -0.72 -7.38
CA ALA A 37 4.67 0.24 -6.38
C ALA A 37 5.86 0.87 -5.67
N LYS A 38 6.23 2.06 -6.08
CA LYS A 38 7.35 2.75 -5.48
C LYS A 38 6.92 3.35 -4.17
N ILE A 39 7.61 2.97 -3.11
CA ILE A 39 7.23 3.36 -1.76
C ILE A 39 7.17 4.88 -1.59
N GLU A 40 8.09 5.59 -2.20
CA GLU A 40 8.10 7.04 -2.06
C GLU A 40 6.89 7.69 -2.71
N GLU A 41 6.35 7.07 -3.75
CA GLU A 41 5.16 7.60 -4.39
C GLU A 41 3.91 7.26 -3.62
N VAL A 42 3.86 6.08 -3.03
CA VAL A 42 2.71 5.67 -2.23
C VAL A 42 2.63 6.50 -0.97
N VAL A 43 3.72 6.56 -0.22
CA VAL A 43 3.76 7.29 1.03
C VAL A 43 3.63 8.79 0.78
N GLY A 44 4.21 9.26 -0.31
CA GLY A 44 4.20 10.69 -0.60
C GLY A 44 2.82 11.28 -0.81
N GLU A 45 1.83 10.45 -1.08
CA GLU A 45 0.46 10.94 -1.20
C GLU A 45 -0.14 11.30 0.16
N PHE A 46 0.40 10.74 1.23
CA PHE A 46 -0.15 10.93 2.55
C PHE A 46 0.78 11.66 3.51
N VAL A 47 2.06 11.66 3.22
CA VAL A 47 3.08 12.22 4.10
C VAL A 47 3.99 13.12 3.29
N ALA A 48 4.26 14.31 3.80
CA ALA A 48 5.20 15.21 3.14
C ALA A 48 6.61 14.69 3.38
N LEU A 49 7.29 14.29 2.33
CA LEU A 49 8.61 13.71 2.42
C LEU A 49 9.66 14.67 1.91
N LYS A 50 10.82 14.66 2.54
CA LYS A 50 11.96 15.44 2.11
C LYS A 50 13.13 14.51 1.89
N ARG A 51 13.92 14.78 0.87
CA ARG A 51 15.07 13.94 0.60
C ARG A 51 16.15 14.15 1.65
N ARG A 52 16.71 13.05 2.09
CA ARG A 52 17.84 13.09 3.01
C ARG A 52 18.80 12.00 2.58
N GLY A 53 19.86 12.37 1.86
CA GLY A 53 20.76 11.38 1.30
C GLY A 53 20.04 10.54 0.29
N SER A 54 20.15 9.24 0.40
CA SER A 54 19.48 8.33 -0.51
C SER A 54 18.07 7.98 -0.06
N ASN A 55 17.66 8.48 1.10
CA ASN A 55 16.33 8.20 1.62
C ASN A 55 15.49 9.45 1.62
N MET A 56 14.22 9.30 2.03
CA MET A 56 13.34 10.43 2.23
C MET A 56 12.76 10.31 3.63
N VAL A 57 12.52 11.45 4.27
CA VAL A 57 12.05 11.46 5.64
C VAL A 57 10.86 12.40 5.79
N GLY A 58 10.05 12.14 6.81
CA GLY A 58 8.91 12.97 7.13
C GLY A 58 8.39 12.65 8.50
N LEU A 59 7.27 13.26 8.83
CA LEU A 59 6.62 12.99 10.10
C LEU A 59 5.79 11.74 9.98
N CYS A 60 5.90 10.88 10.98
CA CYS A 60 5.20 9.60 10.95
C CYS A 60 3.68 9.82 11.03
N PRO A 61 2.91 9.20 10.14
CA PRO A 61 1.46 9.36 10.19
C PRO A 61 0.80 8.44 11.19
N PHE A 62 1.55 7.53 11.81
CA PHE A 62 0.99 6.55 12.73
C PHE A 62 1.03 6.97 14.19
N HIS A 63 1.77 8.00 14.50
CA HIS A 63 1.80 8.52 15.86
C HIS A 63 2.20 10.01 15.81
N PRO A 64 1.77 10.79 16.79
CA PRO A 64 2.11 12.21 16.79
C PRO A 64 3.59 12.39 17.10
N GLU A 65 4.25 13.24 16.34
CA GLU A 65 5.63 13.57 16.61
C GLU A 65 5.97 14.88 15.92
N LYS A 66 7.02 15.53 16.41
CA LYS A 66 7.46 16.78 15.84
C LYS A 66 8.76 16.64 15.08
N THR A 67 9.47 15.56 15.31
CA THR A 67 10.75 15.32 14.66
C THR A 67 10.57 14.30 13.55
N PRO A 68 11.10 14.56 12.36
CA PRO A 68 10.92 13.60 11.26
C PRO A 68 11.72 12.34 11.52
N SER A 69 11.04 11.29 11.91
CA SER A 69 11.69 10.01 12.12
C SER A 69 11.13 8.92 11.22
N PHE A 70 10.18 9.26 10.34
CA PHE A 70 9.62 8.31 9.41
C PHE A 70 10.46 8.34 8.15
N ALA A 71 11.11 7.24 7.82
CA ALA A 71 12.04 7.18 6.71
C ALA A 71 11.54 6.22 5.63
N VAL A 72 11.76 6.61 4.39
CA VAL A 72 11.39 5.82 3.23
C VAL A 72 12.66 5.57 2.45
N SER A 73 12.92 4.32 2.09
CA SER A 73 14.09 3.95 1.31
C SER A 73 13.68 3.56 -0.08
N PRO A 74 13.88 4.43 -1.08
CA PRO A 74 13.50 4.07 -2.45
C PRO A 74 14.27 2.86 -2.98
N SER A 75 15.53 2.73 -2.60
CA SER A 75 16.32 1.62 -3.11
C SER A 75 15.86 0.28 -2.57
N LYS A 76 15.36 0.25 -1.34
CA LYS A 76 14.85 -0.98 -0.76
C LYS A 76 13.34 -1.11 -0.91
N ASN A 77 12.70 -0.03 -1.31
CA ASN A 77 11.25 0.02 -1.49
C ASN A 77 10.52 -0.30 -0.20
N LEU A 78 11.03 0.24 0.91
CA LEU A 78 10.48 0.00 2.24
C LEU A 78 10.40 1.28 3.03
N PHE A 79 9.57 1.29 4.06
CA PHE A 79 9.53 2.40 5.00
C PHE A 79 9.86 1.89 6.39
N LYS A 80 10.29 2.80 7.23
CA LYS A 80 10.50 2.50 8.64
C LYS A 80 10.39 3.78 9.45
N CYS A 81 9.66 3.71 10.55
CA CYS A 81 9.61 4.82 11.49
C CYS A 81 10.51 4.51 12.66
N PHE A 82 11.54 5.31 12.85
CA PHE A 82 12.45 5.09 13.95
C PHE A 82 11.88 5.56 15.29
N GLY A 83 10.73 6.20 15.25
CA GLY A 83 10.06 6.62 16.47
C GLY A 83 9.16 5.54 17.06
N CYS A 84 8.35 4.90 16.23
CA CYS A 84 7.42 3.90 16.73
C CYS A 84 7.73 2.49 16.27
N GLY A 85 8.71 2.32 15.38
CA GLY A 85 9.12 0.99 14.98
C GLY A 85 8.33 0.34 13.85
N LYS A 86 7.28 0.98 13.35
CA LYS A 86 6.55 0.40 12.24
C LYS A 86 7.39 0.41 10.99
N ALA A 87 7.30 -0.66 10.22
CA ALA A 87 8.10 -0.81 9.01
C ALA A 87 7.39 -1.74 8.06
N GLY A 88 7.72 -1.65 6.77
CA GLY A 88 7.15 -2.55 5.79
C GLY A 88 7.23 -1.98 4.39
N ASP A 89 6.48 -2.61 3.48
CA ASP A 89 6.43 -2.18 2.10
C ASP A 89 5.18 -1.36 1.83
N SER A 90 4.91 -1.09 0.56
CA SER A 90 3.77 -0.26 0.17
C SER A 90 2.44 -0.87 0.62
N VAL A 91 2.33 -2.19 0.53
CA VAL A 91 1.11 -2.85 0.94
C VAL A 91 0.91 -2.70 2.43
N THR A 92 1.97 -2.92 3.21
CA THR A 92 1.89 -2.76 4.65
C THR A 92 1.49 -1.34 5.03
N PHE A 93 2.07 -0.36 4.34
CA PHE A 93 1.73 1.04 4.62
C PHE A 93 0.24 1.30 4.42
N LEU A 94 -0.31 0.81 3.33
CA LEU A 94 -1.73 1.03 3.05
C LEU A 94 -2.62 0.29 4.05
N MET A 95 -2.22 -0.90 4.43
CA MET A 95 -2.99 -1.63 5.41
C MET A 95 -3.02 -0.90 6.75
N GLU A 96 -1.88 -0.35 7.15
CA GLU A 96 -1.81 0.36 8.43
C GLU A 96 -2.44 1.75 8.37
N HIS A 97 -2.20 2.46 7.30
CA HIS A 97 -2.64 3.85 7.21
C HIS A 97 -4.08 3.98 6.73
N GLU A 98 -4.44 3.24 5.71
CA GLU A 98 -5.77 3.33 5.13
C GLU A 98 -6.71 2.23 5.61
N HIS A 99 -6.20 1.34 6.45
CA HIS A 99 -6.99 0.24 7.01
C HIS A 99 -7.59 -0.65 5.94
N LEU A 100 -6.82 -0.90 4.90
CA LEU A 100 -7.24 -1.79 3.84
C LEU A 100 -6.83 -3.22 4.17
N SER A 101 -7.57 -4.18 3.64
CA SER A 101 -7.14 -5.56 3.74
C SER A 101 -6.00 -5.77 2.74
N PHE A 102 -5.34 -6.91 2.85
CA PHE A 102 -4.22 -7.21 1.97
C PHE A 102 -4.65 -7.20 0.49
N PRO A 103 -5.71 -7.91 0.10
CA PRO A 103 -6.11 -7.86 -1.31
C PRO A 103 -6.59 -6.48 -1.74
N GLU A 104 -7.22 -5.74 -0.85
CA GLU A 104 -7.66 -4.40 -1.20
C GLU A 104 -6.47 -3.47 -1.46
N ALA A 105 -5.43 -3.60 -0.65
CA ALA A 105 -4.23 -2.80 -0.86
C ALA A 105 -3.57 -3.16 -2.17
N LEU A 106 -3.52 -4.45 -2.51
CA LEU A 106 -2.94 -4.88 -3.77
C LEU A 106 -3.70 -4.29 -4.96
N ARG A 107 -5.02 -4.31 -4.89
CA ARG A 107 -5.82 -3.78 -5.99
C ARG A 107 -5.68 -2.27 -6.12
N TYR A 108 -5.56 -1.60 -4.99
CA TYR A 108 -5.34 -0.16 -5.02
C TYR A 108 -4.02 0.16 -5.72
N LEU A 109 -2.97 -0.56 -5.36
CA LEU A 109 -1.67 -0.33 -5.96
C LEU A 109 -1.65 -0.71 -7.44
N ALA A 110 -2.31 -1.79 -7.79
CA ALA A 110 -2.38 -2.19 -9.19
C ALA A 110 -3.03 -1.11 -10.02
N GLY A 111 -4.11 -0.52 -9.52
CA GLY A 111 -4.77 0.55 -10.24
C GLY A 111 -3.92 1.80 -10.34
N LYS A 112 -3.22 2.11 -9.25
CA LYS A 112 -2.41 3.32 -9.22
C LYS A 112 -1.20 3.22 -10.16
N PHE A 113 -0.57 2.06 -10.23
CA PHE A 113 0.63 1.88 -11.02
C PHE A 113 0.43 1.15 -12.34
N GLY A 114 -0.82 0.85 -12.68
CA GLY A 114 -1.12 0.26 -13.97
C GLY A 114 -0.67 -1.17 -14.14
N VAL A 115 -0.77 -1.96 -13.09
CA VAL A 115 -0.38 -3.36 -13.13
C VAL A 115 -1.62 -4.22 -13.26
N GLU A 116 -1.57 -5.18 -14.17
CA GLU A 116 -2.68 -6.11 -14.32
C GLU A 116 -2.67 -7.14 -13.21
N ILE A 117 -3.83 -7.44 -12.67
CA ILE A 117 -3.96 -8.43 -11.62
C ILE A 117 -4.54 -9.69 -12.21
N GLU A 118 -3.89 -10.81 -11.95
CA GLU A 118 -4.40 -12.11 -12.32
C GLU A 118 -5.04 -12.70 -11.08
N GLU A 119 -6.33 -12.99 -11.16
CA GLU A 119 -7.08 -13.57 -10.05
C GLU A 119 -7.54 -14.95 -10.43
N LYS A 120 -7.45 -15.86 -9.49
CA LYS A 120 -7.90 -17.22 -9.70
C LYS A 120 -8.91 -17.58 -8.63
N GLU A 121 -9.84 -18.42 -9.01
CA GLU A 121 -10.78 -18.93 -8.04
C GLU A 121 -10.08 -20.03 -7.27
N TRP A 122 -10.05 -19.90 -5.96
CA TRP A 122 -9.37 -20.87 -5.12
C TRP A 122 -10.27 -22.07 -4.92
N SER A 123 -9.71 -23.25 -5.09
CA SER A 123 -10.49 -24.46 -5.03
C SER A 123 -9.74 -25.48 -4.20
N PRO A 124 -10.12 -25.68 -2.96
CA PRO A 124 -9.39 -26.63 -2.13
C PRO A 124 -9.68 -28.04 -2.61
N GLU A 125 -8.69 -28.86 -2.54
CA GLU A 125 -8.83 -30.25 -2.89
C GLU A 125 -8.91 -31.09 -1.67
#